data_83e40fd6d773cd23869178429e28ff86
#
_entry.id   83e40fd6d773cd23869178429e28ff86
#
_cell.length_a   1.000
_cell.length_b   1.000
_cell.length_c   1.000
_cell.angle_alpha   90.00
_cell.angle_beta   90.00
_cell.angle_gamma   90.00
#
_symmetry.space_group_name_H-M   'P 1'
#
loop_
_entity.id
_entity.type
_entity.pdbx_description
1 polymer ?
#
loop_
_entity_poly.entity_id
_entity_poly.type
_entity_poly.pdbx_seq_one_letter_code
_entity_poly.pdbx_strand_id
1 'polypeptide(L)'
;MSAVRRFVLLGVLALAVLPAPAEAGRRPFIWVYDTEIVPKGDVELEQWLWAKSRAPGLPGRVSNYWIWWAPVFGLTQQMELALPFQVVATRERTQLESFDADLRLRLNPRGHDAPWQPLLRVAYHHTIHTQQPSRLDANLVQSFETEGGLRLVLDLGAQVGLPALRGQEGPVRLLGSYAAGVSLPLVEDELRASLEAFGEIPLQGIPGGQHHFVGADLAWTFGRTWVTLGVLVGLTPLFPETPQFMPRLIWAVVL
;
A
#
# COMPACT_ATOMS: atom_id res chain seq x y z
N MET A 1 31.49 15.52 -3.75
CA MET A 1 30.61 14.42 -3.25
C MET A 1 31.28 13.77 -2.06
N SER A 2 30.64 13.74 -0.89
CA SER A 2 31.20 13.13 0.32
C SER A 2 31.34 11.61 0.16
N ALA A 3 32.32 11.01 0.84
CA ALA A 3 32.57 9.56 0.82
C ALA A 3 31.30 8.75 1.14
N VAL A 4 30.46 9.23 2.04
CA VAL A 4 29.17 8.62 2.41
C VAL A 4 28.22 8.51 1.21
N ARG A 5 28.12 9.53 0.35
CA ARG A 5 27.30 9.46 -0.87
C ARG A 5 27.79 8.41 -1.87
N ARG A 6 29.10 8.21 -1.97
CA ARG A 6 29.67 7.16 -2.86
C ARG A 6 29.41 5.76 -2.31
N PHE A 7 29.48 5.58 -0.99
CA PHE A 7 29.18 4.28 -0.36
C PHE A 7 27.70 3.90 -0.46
N VAL A 8 26.78 4.85 -0.29
CA VAL A 8 25.33 4.62 -0.46
C VAL A 8 25.01 4.29 -1.91
N LEU A 9 25.58 5.02 -2.88
CA LEU A 9 25.37 4.73 -4.32
C LEU A 9 25.94 3.37 -4.73
N LEU A 10 27.14 3.00 -4.25
CA LEU A 10 27.75 1.70 -4.51
C LEU A 10 26.97 0.56 -3.85
N GLY A 11 26.43 0.75 -2.65
CA GLY A 11 25.59 -0.23 -1.98
C GLY A 11 24.27 -0.47 -2.72
N VAL A 12 23.64 0.58 -3.20
CA VAL A 12 22.40 0.50 -4.01
C VAL A 12 22.70 -0.16 -5.38
N LEU A 13 23.80 0.19 -6.03
CA LEU A 13 24.20 -0.44 -7.30
C LEU A 13 24.59 -1.93 -7.14
N ALA A 14 25.25 -2.30 -6.03
CA ALA A 14 25.63 -3.68 -5.77
C ALA A 14 24.43 -4.60 -5.50
N LEU A 15 23.36 -4.08 -4.88
CA LEU A 15 22.10 -4.79 -4.67
C LEU A 15 21.31 -4.99 -5.99
N ALA A 16 21.51 -4.10 -6.98
CA ALA A 16 20.81 -4.17 -8.26
C ALA A 16 21.41 -5.19 -9.27
N VAL A 17 22.58 -5.79 -8.98
CA VAL A 17 23.35 -6.61 -9.96
C VAL A 17 23.27 -8.12 -9.70
N LEU A 18 22.56 -8.58 -8.67
CA LEU A 18 22.44 -10.01 -8.41
C LEU A 18 21.28 -10.61 -9.23
N PRO A 19 21.57 -11.41 -10.29
CA PRO A 19 20.53 -12.09 -11.03
C PRO A 19 20.02 -13.27 -10.21
N ALA A 20 18.83 -13.15 -9.66
CA ALA A 20 18.04 -14.29 -9.22
C ALA A 20 16.65 -14.14 -9.83
N PRO A 21 15.97 -15.19 -10.28
CA PRO A 21 14.56 -15.11 -10.62
C PRO A 21 13.82 -14.79 -9.33
N ALA A 22 13.55 -13.53 -9.13
CA ALA A 22 12.76 -13.08 -8.00
C ALA A 22 11.31 -13.03 -8.47
N GLU A 23 10.56 -14.05 -8.15
CA GLU A 23 9.09 -13.96 -8.04
C GLU A 23 8.73 -13.15 -6.80
N ALA A 24 9.35 -11.99 -6.65
CA ALA A 24 9.08 -11.10 -5.53
C ALA A 24 7.70 -10.47 -5.70
N GLY A 25 7.02 -10.26 -4.61
CA GLY A 25 5.69 -9.67 -4.54
C GLY A 25 5.57 -8.41 -5.39
N ARG A 26 5.17 -8.59 -6.62
CA ARG A 26 5.01 -7.53 -7.60
C ARG A 26 3.68 -6.85 -7.32
N ARG A 27 3.69 -5.62 -6.88
CA ARG A 27 2.47 -4.84 -6.68
C ARG A 27 2.19 -3.99 -7.91
N PRO A 28 1.27 -4.40 -8.79
CA PRO A 28 0.92 -3.64 -9.97
C PRO A 28 0.11 -2.38 -9.66
N PHE A 29 -0.37 -2.23 -8.43
CA PHE A 29 -1.23 -1.14 -7.99
C PHE A 29 -0.58 -0.34 -6.86
N ILE A 30 -0.90 0.95 -6.78
CA ILE A 30 -0.42 1.79 -5.68
C ILE A 30 -1.35 1.79 -4.47
N TRP A 31 -2.62 1.42 -4.62
CA TRP A 31 -3.61 1.42 -3.55
C TRP A 31 -4.29 0.08 -3.33
N VAL A 32 -4.72 -0.59 -4.39
CA VAL A 32 -5.35 -1.90 -4.33
C VAL A 32 -4.37 -2.93 -3.77
N TYR A 33 -4.75 -3.64 -2.72
CA TYR A 33 -3.97 -4.80 -2.27
C TYR A 33 -4.12 -5.92 -3.29
N ASP A 34 -2.99 -6.52 -3.65
CA ASP A 34 -2.95 -7.72 -4.50
C ASP A 34 -2.84 -8.97 -3.62
N THR A 35 -3.01 -10.12 -4.23
CA THR A 35 -2.90 -11.44 -3.60
C THR A 35 -1.50 -12.05 -3.68
N GLU A 36 -0.55 -11.32 -4.26
CA GLU A 36 0.86 -11.67 -4.23
C GLU A 36 1.40 -11.54 -2.81
N ILE A 37 2.19 -12.53 -2.40
CA ILE A 37 2.88 -12.54 -1.11
C ILE A 37 4.35 -12.90 -1.30
N VAL A 38 5.18 -12.45 -0.38
CA VAL A 38 6.61 -12.76 -0.36
C VAL A 38 6.81 -14.27 -0.14
N PRO A 39 7.64 -14.95 -0.96
CA PRO A 39 7.89 -16.37 -0.83
C PRO A 39 8.44 -16.76 0.56
N LYS A 40 8.17 -18.00 0.97
CA LYS A 40 8.62 -18.51 2.26
C LYS A 40 10.14 -18.41 2.41
N GLY A 41 10.57 -17.75 3.47
CA GLY A 41 11.97 -17.58 3.85
C GLY A 41 12.64 -16.35 3.27
N ASP A 42 12.00 -15.68 2.33
CA ASP A 42 12.48 -14.42 1.78
C ASP A 42 12.05 -13.24 2.68
N VAL A 43 12.81 -12.16 2.57
CA VAL A 43 12.53 -10.89 3.22
C VAL A 43 12.49 -9.82 2.14
N GLU A 44 11.43 -9.02 2.13
CA GLU A 44 11.32 -7.87 1.25
C GLU A 44 11.33 -6.58 2.08
N LEU A 45 12.07 -5.57 1.62
CA LEU A 45 12.03 -4.22 2.19
C LEU A 45 11.24 -3.33 1.25
N GLU A 46 10.01 -3.02 1.63
CA GLU A 46 9.15 -2.07 0.92
C GLU A 46 9.36 -0.66 1.45
N GLN A 47 9.32 0.33 0.55
CA GLN A 47 9.26 1.75 0.89
C GLN A 47 8.15 2.41 0.10
N TRP A 48 7.34 3.18 0.79
CA TRP A 48 6.22 3.89 0.19
C TRP A 48 6.39 5.38 0.45
N LEU A 49 6.31 6.15 -0.60
CA LEU A 49 6.26 7.60 -0.53
C LEU A 49 4.94 8.05 -1.15
N TRP A 50 4.15 8.74 -0.38
CA TRP A 50 2.92 9.30 -0.89
C TRP A 50 2.79 10.77 -0.49
N ALA A 51 2.19 11.59 -1.33
CA ALA A 51 1.82 12.96 -1.05
C ALA A 51 0.32 13.15 -1.20
N LYS A 52 -0.26 13.99 -0.34
CA LYS A 52 -1.64 14.43 -0.46
C LYS A 52 -1.64 15.88 -0.89
N SER A 53 -2.17 16.18 -2.06
CA SER A 53 -2.20 17.50 -2.65
C SER A 53 -3.61 17.89 -3.06
N ARG A 54 -3.97 19.16 -2.87
CA ARG A 54 -5.17 19.77 -3.44
C ARG A 54 -4.87 20.41 -4.78
N ALA A 55 -5.94 20.62 -5.57
CA ALA A 55 -5.81 21.36 -6.82
C ALA A 55 -5.19 22.74 -6.58
N PRO A 56 -4.33 23.20 -7.50
CA PRO A 56 -3.80 24.55 -7.45
C PRO A 56 -4.91 25.59 -7.33
N GLY A 57 -4.76 26.58 -6.46
CA GLY A 57 -5.71 27.66 -6.30
C GLY A 57 -6.79 27.46 -5.24
N LEU A 58 -6.97 26.26 -4.68
CA LEU A 58 -7.87 26.04 -3.56
C LEU A 58 -7.25 26.46 -2.23
N PRO A 59 -7.97 27.15 -1.34
CA PRO A 59 -7.48 27.48 -0.01
C PRO A 59 -7.25 26.21 0.82
N GLY A 60 -6.29 26.26 1.73
CA GLY A 60 -5.98 25.15 2.64
C GLY A 60 -5.19 24.01 1.98
N ARG A 61 -4.10 24.34 1.28
CA ARG A 61 -3.15 23.35 0.74
C ARG A 61 -2.59 22.50 1.87
N VAL A 62 -3.01 21.24 1.93
CA VAL A 62 -2.34 20.24 2.77
C VAL A 62 -1.21 19.66 1.93
N SER A 63 0.03 19.92 2.33
CA SER A 63 1.21 19.32 1.71
C SER A 63 1.86 18.44 2.77
N ASN A 64 1.32 17.23 2.96
CA ASN A 64 1.89 16.24 3.84
C ASN A 64 2.53 15.15 2.99
N TYR A 65 3.73 14.76 3.37
CA TYR A 65 4.42 13.61 2.80
C TYR A 65 4.38 12.50 3.82
N TRP A 66 4.02 11.31 3.35
CA TRP A 66 3.94 10.11 4.14
C TRP A 66 5.00 9.14 3.63
N ILE A 67 5.82 8.66 4.51
CA ILE A 67 6.91 7.75 4.20
C ILE A 67 6.71 6.52 5.05
N TRP A 68 6.61 5.37 4.40
CA TRP A 68 6.49 4.08 5.05
C TRP A 68 7.68 3.22 4.73
N TRP A 69 8.17 2.51 5.73
CA TRP A 69 9.10 1.40 5.58
C TRP A 69 8.43 0.16 6.14
N ALA A 70 8.45 -0.90 5.35
CA ALA A 70 7.84 -2.16 5.73
C ALA A 70 8.81 -3.30 5.44
N PRO A 71 9.49 -3.85 6.45
CA PRO A 71 10.05 -5.18 6.32
C PRO A 71 8.89 -6.18 6.22
N VAL A 72 8.93 -7.02 5.19
CA VAL A 72 7.92 -8.04 4.87
C VAL A 72 8.60 -9.39 4.90
N PHE A 73 8.06 -10.33 5.65
CA PHE A 73 8.62 -11.66 5.88
C PHE A 73 7.71 -12.73 5.30
N GLY A 74 8.19 -13.52 4.36
CA GLY A 74 7.52 -14.72 3.88
C GLY A 74 7.56 -15.83 4.93
N LEU A 75 6.49 -16.01 5.69
CA LEU A 75 6.44 -16.99 6.79
C LEU A 75 6.17 -18.41 6.30
N THR A 76 5.25 -18.56 5.35
CA THR A 76 4.91 -19.84 4.73
C THR A 76 4.63 -19.62 3.24
N GLN A 77 4.31 -20.67 2.49
CA GLN A 77 3.86 -20.55 1.08
C GLN A 77 2.53 -19.77 0.92
N GLN A 78 1.82 -19.55 2.03
CA GLN A 78 0.50 -18.91 2.00
C GLN A 78 0.40 -17.70 2.93
N MET A 79 1.46 -17.37 3.69
CA MET A 79 1.36 -16.37 4.73
C MET A 79 2.60 -15.48 4.76
N GLU A 80 2.37 -14.16 4.79
CA GLU A 80 3.40 -13.15 5.03
C GLU A 80 3.01 -12.24 6.19
N LEU A 81 4.02 -11.65 6.82
CA LEU A 81 3.90 -10.64 7.86
C LEU A 81 4.69 -9.40 7.47
N ALA A 82 4.02 -8.27 7.34
CA ALA A 82 4.67 -6.97 7.22
C ALA A 82 4.64 -6.21 8.54
N LEU A 83 5.71 -5.49 8.85
CA LEU A 83 5.84 -4.65 10.04
C LEU A 83 6.15 -3.21 9.63
N PRO A 84 5.20 -2.51 9.01
CA PRO A 84 5.42 -1.15 8.57
C PRO A 84 5.51 -0.16 9.73
N PHE A 85 6.33 0.86 9.56
CA PHE A 85 6.30 2.06 10.36
C PHE A 85 6.20 3.30 9.45
N GLN A 86 5.45 4.28 9.92
CA GLN A 86 5.08 5.44 9.15
C GLN A 86 5.66 6.72 9.75
N VAL A 87 6.28 7.51 8.89
CA VAL A 87 6.74 8.86 9.20
C VAL A 87 5.93 9.86 8.39
N VAL A 88 5.48 10.90 9.06
CA VAL A 88 4.79 12.04 8.42
C VAL A 88 5.72 13.24 8.44
N ALA A 89 5.95 13.82 7.27
CA ALA A 89 6.66 15.06 7.11
C ALA A 89 5.69 16.16 6.67
N THR A 90 5.62 17.21 7.46
CA THR A 90 4.92 18.46 7.16
C THR A 90 5.94 19.59 6.97
N ARG A 91 5.49 20.80 6.66
CA ARG A 91 6.37 21.97 6.61
C ARG A 91 7.02 22.30 7.95
N GLU A 92 6.39 21.95 9.06
CA GLU A 92 6.78 22.35 10.39
C GLU A 92 7.57 21.27 11.12
N ARG A 93 7.27 19.99 10.84
CA ARG A 93 7.85 18.86 11.57
C ARG A 93 7.89 17.57 10.76
N THR A 94 8.83 16.72 11.14
CA THR A 94 8.87 15.30 10.71
C THR A 94 8.80 14.45 11.96
N GLN A 95 7.88 13.48 11.99
CA GLN A 95 7.66 12.63 13.16
C GLN A 95 7.23 11.23 12.79
N LEU A 96 7.57 10.27 13.65
CA LEU A 96 7.03 8.92 13.57
C LEU A 96 5.55 8.95 13.95
N GLU A 97 4.70 8.43 13.06
CA GLU A 97 3.23 8.52 13.20
C GLU A 97 2.62 7.22 13.71
N SER A 98 3.02 6.08 13.16
CA SER A 98 2.47 4.78 13.53
C SER A 98 3.47 3.64 13.43
N PHE A 99 3.14 2.55 14.12
CA PHE A 99 3.64 1.20 13.90
C PHE A 99 2.48 0.30 13.53
N ASP A 100 2.71 -0.58 12.57
CA ASP A 100 1.67 -1.46 12.10
C ASP A 100 2.16 -2.92 12.13
N ALA A 101 1.21 -3.85 12.21
CA ALA A 101 1.42 -5.27 11.96
C ALA A 101 0.36 -5.71 10.96
N ASP A 102 0.78 -6.21 9.81
CA ASP A 102 -0.06 -6.57 8.68
C ASP A 102 0.18 -8.03 8.32
N LEU A 103 -0.79 -8.89 8.62
CA LEU A 103 -0.77 -10.32 8.30
C LEU A 103 -1.62 -10.57 7.06
N ARG A 104 -1.04 -11.27 6.08
CA ARG A 104 -1.71 -11.66 4.86
C ARG A 104 -1.69 -13.17 4.72
N LEU A 105 -2.86 -13.73 4.45
CA LEU A 105 -3.08 -15.17 4.30
C LEU A 105 -3.75 -15.45 2.96
N ARG A 106 -3.03 -16.08 2.05
CA ARG A 106 -3.58 -16.62 0.80
C ARG A 106 -4.42 -17.85 1.11
N LEU A 107 -5.69 -17.84 0.70
CA LEU A 107 -6.64 -18.90 1.04
C LEU A 107 -6.61 -20.06 0.04
N ASN A 108 -6.07 -19.85 -1.16
CA ASN A 108 -5.91 -20.91 -2.15
C ASN A 108 -4.52 -21.58 -2.02
N PRO A 109 -4.48 -22.89 -1.69
CA PRO A 109 -3.20 -23.60 -1.52
C PRO A 109 -2.43 -23.82 -2.83
N ARG A 110 -3.08 -23.68 -4.00
CA ARG A 110 -2.42 -23.81 -5.31
C ARG A 110 -1.50 -22.64 -5.65
N GLY A 111 -1.54 -21.56 -4.84
CA GLY A 111 -0.69 -20.39 -5.02
C GLY A 111 -0.90 -19.73 -6.39
N HIS A 112 0.20 -19.39 -7.06
CA HIS A 112 0.20 -18.70 -8.35
C HIS A 112 -0.39 -19.51 -9.51
N ASP A 113 -0.43 -20.83 -9.40
CA ASP A 113 -0.96 -21.72 -10.46
C ASP A 113 -2.47 -21.67 -10.60
N ALA A 114 -3.17 -20.99 -9.70
CA ALA A 114 -4.62 -20.86 -9.76
C ALA A 114 -5.02 -19.51 -10.38
N PRO A 115 -5.91 -19.49 -11.38
CA PRO A 115 -6.36 -18.24 -11.98
C PRO A 115 -7.13 -17.35 -10.99
N TRP A 116 -7.69 -17.95 -9.94
CA TRP A 116 -8.43 -17.26 -8.89
C TRP A 116 -7.72 -17.38 -7.54
N GLN A 117 -7.41 -16.26 -6.93
CA GLN A 117 -6.58 -16.20 -5.73
C GLN A 117 -7.22 -15.30 -4.66
N PRO A 118 -7.91 -15.89 -3.68
CA PRO A 118 -8.42 -15.17 -2.53
C PRO A 118 -7.33 -15.00 -1.45
N LEU A 119 -7.29 -13.81 -0.84
CA LEU A 119 -6.39 -13.48 0.26
C LEU A 119 -7.18 -12.77 1.38
N LEU A 120 -6.94 -13.16 2.61
CA LEU A 120 -7.38 -12.44 3.80
C LEU A 120 -6.21 -11.61 4.34
N ARG A 121 -6.44 -10.31 4.52
CA ARG A 121 -5.53 -9.38 5.19
C ARG A 121 -6.12 -8.94 6.51
N VAL A 122 -5.33 -8.94 7.57
CA VAL A 122 -5.68 -8.36 8.87
C VAL A 122 -4.51 -7.49 9.33
N ALA A 123 -4.78 -6.23 9.61
CA ALA A 123 -3.76 -5.30 10.06
C ALA A 123 -4.15 -4.58 11.34
N TYR A 124 -3.19 -4.39 12.22
CA TYR A 124 -3.30 -3.54 13.38
C TYR A 124 -2.41 -2.31 13.20
N HIS A 125 -3.01 -1.13 13.34
CA HIS A 125 -2.32 0.16 13.29
C HIS A 125 -2.26 0.77 14.68
N HIS A 126 -1.07 0.97 15.19
CA HIS A 126 -0.85 1.71 16.43
C HIS A 126 -0.38 3.13 16.14
N THR A 127 -1.28 4.10 16.27
CA THR A 127 -0.95 5.53 16.08
C THR A 127 -0.23 6.07 17.32
N ILE A 128 0.85 6.85 17.13
CA ILE A 128 1.69 7.35 18.24
C ILE A 128 1.29 8.79 18.61
N HIS A 129 1.25 9.67 17.64
CA HIS A 129 1.15 11.11 17.86
C HIS A 129 -0.15 11.76 17.40
N THR A 130 -1.05 11.02 16.74
CA THR A 130 -2.34 11.56 16.34
C THR A 130 -3.37 11.41 17.45
N GLN A 131 -4.39 12.26 17.42
CA GLN A 131 -5.60 12.06 18.23
C GLN A 131 -6.50 10.95 17.68
N GLN A 132 -6.05 10.27 16.62
CA GLN A 132 -6.79 9.16 16.05
C GLN A 132 -6.62 7.90 16.87
N PRO A 133 -7.68 7.09 17.05
CA PRO A 133 -7.59 5.83 17.76
C PRO A 133 -6.71 4.84 16.98
N SER A 134 -6.10 3.90 17.69
CA SER A 134 -5.57 2.69 17.06
C SER A 134 -6.69 1.95 16.36
N ARG A 135 -6.39 1.23 15.28
CA ARG A 135 -7.41 0.58 14.48
C ARG A 135 -7.02 -0.84 14.08
N LEU A 136 -8.05 -1.62 13.80
CA LEU A 136 -7.94 -2.90 13.14
C LEU A 136 -8.56 -2.78 11.75
N ASP A 137 -7.85 -3.28 10.75
CA ASP A 137 -8.31 -3.37 9.37
C ASP A 137 -8.44 -4.86 9.02
N ALA A 138 -9.49 -5.21 8.30
CA ALA A 138 -9.67 -6.54 7.70
C ALA A 138 -10.12 -6.38 6.26
N ASN A 139 -9.45 -7.07 5.34
CA ASN A 139 -9.74 -7.04 3.91
C ASN A 139 -9.85 -8.47 3.36
N LEU A 140 -10.83 -8.67 2.50
CA LEU A 140 -10.91 -9.83 1.62
C LEU A 140 -10.54 -9.38 0.21
N VAL A 141 -9.40 -9.84 -0.25
CA VAL A 141 -8.86 -9.53 -1.58
C VAL A 141 -9.09 -10.71 -2.50
N GLN A 142 -9.58 -10.44 -3.70
CA GLN A 142 -9.81 -11.44 -4.74
C GLN A 142 -9.04 -11.01 -5.97
N SER A 143 -8.15 -11.84 -6.49
CA SER A 143 -7.54 -11.61 -7.79
C SER A 143 -7.88 -12.72 -8.77
N PHE A 144 -7.93 -12.34 -10.03
CA PHE A 144 -8.10 -13.22 -11.15
C PHE A 144 -7.11 -12.83 -12.23
N GLU A 145 -6.35 -13.78 -12.75
CA GLU A 145 -5.39 -13.57 -13.83
C GLU A 145 -5.67 -14.50 -15.00
N THR A 146 -5.68 -13.94 -16.21
CA THR A 146 -5.84 -14.69 -17.45
C THR A 146 -4.48 -15.21 -17.93
N GLU A 147 -4.49 -16.17 -18.86
CA GLU A 147 -3.27 -16.67 -19.52
C GLU A 147 -2.48 -15.57 -20.26
N GLY A 148 -3.16 -14.51 -20.70
CA GLY A 148 -2.52 -13.34 -21.31
C GLY A 148 -2.01 -12.30 -20.31
N GLY A 149 -2.00 -12.61 -19.00
CA GLY A 149 -1.47 -11.74 -17.96
C GLY A 149 -2.37 -10.57 -17.58
N LEU A 150 -3.62 -10.49 -18.10
CA LEU A 150 -4.60 -9.53 -17.60
C LEU A 150 -4.96 -9.91 -16.16
N ARG A 151 -4.71 -9.01 -15.22
CA ARG A 151 -5.04 -9.21 -13.81
C ARG A 151 -6.18 -8.30 -13.39
N LEU A 152 -7.19 -8.87 -12.76
CA LEU A 152 -8.32 -8.16 -12.14
C LEU A 152 -8.26 -8.38 -10.63
N VAL A 153 -8.42 -7.32 -9.85
CA VAL A 153 -8.41 -7.39 -8.39
C VAL A 153 -9.63 -6.68 -7.83
N LEU A 154 -10.24 -7.28 -6.82
CA LEU A 154 -11.28 -6.69 -5.99
C LEU A 154 -10.87 -6.84 -4.52
N ASP A 155 -10.88 -5.74 -3.78
CA ASP A 155 -10.57 -5.66 -2.36
C ASP A 155 -11.77 -5.06 -1.61
N LEU A 156 -12.30 -5.81 -0.65
CA LEU A 156 -13.39 -5.35 0.22
C LEU A 156 -12.90 -5.36 1.66
N GLY A 157 -13.01 -4.23 2.33
CA GLY A 157 -12.46 -4.05 3.66
C GLY A 157 -13.38 -3.37 4.65
N ALA A 158 -13.02 -3.54 5.91
CA ALA A 158 -13.59 -2.81 7.03
C ALA A 158 -12.47 -2.38 7.97
N GLN A 159 -12.60 -1.19 8.54
CA GLN A 159 -11.68 -0.63 9.53
C GLN A 159 -12.45 -0.29 10.80
N VAL A 160 -11.92 -0.73 11.93
CA VAL A 160 -12.49 -0.48 13.26
C VAL A 160 -11.52 0.34 14.09
N GLY A 161 -11.86 1.59 14.35
CA GLY A 161 -11.11 2.46 15.26
C GLY A 161 -11.49 2.17 16.70
N LEU A 162 -10.50 1.90 17.54
CA LEU A 162 -10.65 1.46 18.93
C LEU A 162 -10.05 2.50 19.89
N PRO A 163 -10.81 3.54 20.30
CA PRO A 163 -10.31 4.59 21.20
C PRO A 163 -9.78 4.02 22.52
N ALA A 164 -10.44 3.01 23.07
CA ALA A 164 -10.09 2.38 24.35
C ALA A 164 -8.67 1.78 24.37
N LEU A 165 -8.13 1.34 23.23
CA LEU A 165 -6.76 0.81 23.16
C LEU A 165 -5.69 1.89 23.46
N ARG A 166 -6.08 3.16 23.47
CA ARG A 166 -5.22 4.30 23.81
C ARG A 166 -5.67 5.03 25.07
N GLY A 167 -6.58 4.44 25.85
CA GLY A 167 -7.17 5.11 27.00
C GLY A 167 -7.99 6.35 26.61
N GLN A 168 -8.45 6.45 25.37
CA GLN A 168 -9.29 7.52 24.89
C GLN A 168 -10.76 7.17 25.13
N GLU A 169 -11.54 8.13 25.58
CA GLU A 169 -12.98 8.01 25.59
C GLU A 169 -13.55 8.34 24.21
N GLY A 170 -14.59 7.63 23.80
CA GLY A 170 -15.27 7.91 22.55
C GLY A 170 -15.92 6.68 21.91
N PRO A 171 -16.77 6.90 20.92
CA PRO A 171 -17.43 5.80 20.23
C PRO A 171 -16.44 5.03 19.35
N VAL A 172 -16.72 3.75 19.17
CA VAL A 172 -16.07 2.95 18.13
C VAL A 172 -16.35 3.58 16.77
N ARG A 173 -15.30 3.66 15.94
CA ARG A 173 -15.38 4.20 14.57
C ARG A 173 -15.36 3.05 13.59
N LEU A 174 -16.31 3.00 12.68
CA LEU A 174 -16.42 1.97 11.67
C LEU A 174 -16.40 2.60 10.27
N LEU A 175 -15.47 2.12 9.44
CA LEU A 175 -15.31 2.52 8.05
C LEU A 175 -15.35 1.27 7.16
N GLY A 176 -16.20 1.26 6.16
CA GLY A 176 -16.15 0.30 5.05
C GLY A 176 -15.20 0.81 3.96
N SER A 177 -14.51 -0.07 3.28
CA SER A 177 -13.67 0.26 2.14
C SER A 177 -13.85 -0.74 1.00
N TYR A 178 -13.64 -0.27 -0.21
CA TYR A 178 -13.53 -1.11 -1.38
C TYR A 178 -12.42 -0.59 -2.27
N ALA A 179 -11.78 -1.49 -2.99
CA ALA A 179 -10.88 -1.13 -4.07
C ALA A 179 -11.01 -2.14 -5.20
N ALA A 180 -10.77 -1.69 -6.42
CA ALA A 180 -10.77 -2.53 -7.61
C ALA A 180 -9.66 -2.07 -8.54
N GLY A 181 -9.00 -3.02 -9.20
CA GLY A 181 -7.92 -2.74 -10.13
C GLY A 181 -7.93 -3.66 -11.33
N VAL A 182 -7.44 -3.14 -12.45
CA VAL A 182 -7.13 -3.90 -13.67
C VAL A 182 -5.70 -3.59 -14.06
N SER A 183 -4.91 -4.63 -14.32
CA SER A 183 -3.50 -4.51 -14.71
C SER A 183 -3.21 -5.34 -15.96
N LEU A 184 -2.47 -4.73 -16.90
CA LEU A 184 -2.06 -5.32 -18.16
C LEU A 184 -0.55 -5.36 -18.25
N PRO A 185 0.08 -6.47 -18.66
CA PRO A 185 1.48 -6.48 -19.00
C PRO A 185 1.71 -5.66 -20.30
N LEU A 186 2.65 -4.73 -20.26
CA LEU A 186 3.16 -4.02 -21.43
C LEU A 186 4.43 -4.69 -21.97
N VAL A 187 5.25 -5.18 -21.06
CA VAL A 187 6.40 -6.04 -21.31
C VAL A 187 6.27 -7.21 -20.33
N GLU A 188 6.29 -8.41 -20.87
CA GLU A 188 6.15 -9.64 -20.08
C GLU A 188 7.15 -9.64 -18.93
N ASP A 189 6.65 -9.94 -17.74
CA ASP A 189 7.39 -9.99 -16.48
C ASP A 189 8.13 -8.72 -16.03
N GLU A 190 8.17 -7.66 -16.82
CA GLU A 190 8.93 -6.45 -16.49
C GLU A 190 8.05 -5.23 -16.22
N LEU A 191 7.13 -4.92 -17.13
CA LEU A 191 6.37 -3.67 -17.08
C LEU A 191 4.88 -3.92 -17.18
N ARG A 192 4.12 -3.36 -16.25
CA ARG A 192 2.66 -3.42 -16.23
C ARG A 192 2.07 -2.01 -16.15
N ALA A 193 0.97 -1.79 -16.85
CA ALA A 193 0.13 -0.60 -16.66
C ALA A 193 -1.17 -1.01 -15.97
N SER A 194 -1.64 -0.17 -15.05
CA SER A 194 -2.82 -0.46 -14.26
C SER A 194 -3.76 0.74 -14.18
N LEU A 195 -5.04 0.43 -14.01
CA LEU A 195 -6.06 1.38 -13.58
C LEU A 195 -6.65 0.87 -12.27
N GLU A 196 -6.86 1.76 -11.32
CA GLU A 196 -7.45 1.40 -10.04
C GLU A 196 -8.49 2.41 -9.58
N ALA A 197 -9.42 1.94 -8.76
CA ALA A 197 -10.40 2.75 -8.06
C ALA A 197 -10.47 2.30 -6.62
N PHE A 198 -10.65 3.23 -5.68
CA PHE A 198 -10.97 2.89 -4.32
C PHE A 198 -11.95 3.87 -3.69
N GLY A 199 -12.63 3.42 -2.64
CA GLY A 199 -13.54 4.25 -1.88
C GLY A 199 -13.60 3.87 -0.41
N GLU A 200 -13.93 4.86 0.39
CA GLU A 200 -14.15 4.76 1.81
C GLU A 200 -15.55 5.25 2.16
N ILE A 201 -16.27 4.46 2.96
CA ILE A 201 -17.66 4.71 3.33
C ILE A 201 -17.74 4.74 4.86
N PRO A 202 -17.89 5.93 5.50
CA PRO A 202 -18.13 6.02 6.92
C PRO A 202 -19.43 5.32 7.30
N LEU A 203 -19.36 4.33 8.18
CA LEU A 203 -20.50 3.56 8.64
C LEU A 203 -20.97 4.01 10.02
N GLN A 204 -20.03 4.29 10.95
CA GLN A 204 -20.33 4.70 12.30
C GLN A 204 -19.22 5.56 12.90
N GLY A 205 -19.60 6.62 13.63
CA GLY A 205 -18.68 7.41 14.48
C GLY A 205 -17.61 8.20 13.73
N ILE A 206 -17.65 8.26 12.41
CA ILE A 206 -16.72 8.99 11.56
C ILE A 206 -17.46 10.18 10.95
N PRO A 207 -17.10 11.42 11.28
CA PRO A 207 -17.65 12.59 10.63
C PRO A 207 -17.12 12.69 9.19
N GLY A 208 -17.95 13.14 8.28
CA GLY A 208 -17.60 13.32 6.87
C GLY A 208 -18.44 12.46 5.95
N GLY A 209 -18.13 12.54 4.66
CA GLY A 209 -18.82 11.80 3.61
C GLY A 209 -17.98 10.66 3.04
N GLN A 210 -18.54 10.03 2.04
CA GLN A 210 -17.86 9.02 1.26
C GLN A 210 -16.72 9.65 0.43
N HIS A 211 -15.63 8.92 0.27
CA HIS A 211 -14.49 9.30 -0.55
C HIS A 211 -14.30 8.27 -1.65
N HIS A 212 -14.18 8.74 -2.88
CA HIS A 212 -13.96 7.88 -4.04
C HIS A 212 -12.83 8.43 -4.89
N PHE A 213 -11.96 7.55 -5.36
CA PHE A 213 -10.78 7.88 -6.13
C PHE A 213 -10.63 6.93 -7.30
N VAL A 214 -10.01 7.43 -8.36
CA VAL A 214 -9.56 6.63 -9.49
C VAL A 214 -8.14 7.03 -9.87
N GLY A 215 -7.38 6.12 -10.44
CA GLY A 215 -6.01 6.40 -10.81
C GLY A 215 -5.44 5.46 -11.83
N ALA A 216 -4.22 5.77 -12.26
CA ALA A 216 -3.44 4.97 -13.16
C ALA A 216 -2.04 4.78 -12.60
N ASP A 217 -1.46 3.60 -12.86
CA ASP A 217 -0.18 3.19 -12.34
C ASP A 217 0.69 2.55 -13.41
N LEU A 218 2.00 2.63 -13.19
CA LEU A 218 3.02 1.87 -13.89
C LEU A 218 3.84 1.11 -12.87
N ALA A 219 3.93 -0.19 -13.02
CA ALA A 219 4.76 -1.07 -12.21
C ALA A 219 5.88 -1.67 -13.05
N TRP A 220 7.11 -1.53 -12.57
CA TRP A 220 8.30 -2.04 -13.23
C TRP A 220 9.08 -2.95 -12.30
N THR A 221 9.46 -4.14 -12.81
CA THR A 221 10.27 -5.13 -12.09
C THR A 221 11.61 -5.29 -12.81
N PHE A 222 12.69 -5.28 -12.05
CA PHE A 222 14.04 -5.49 -12.57
C PHE A 222 14.88 -6.26 -11.53
N GLY A 223 15.16 -7.52 -11.85
CA GLY A 223 15.84 -8.43 -10.93
C GLY A 223 15.06 -8.62 -9.63
N ARG A 224 15.71 -8.35 -8.49
CA ARG A 224 15.12 -8.45 -7.14
C ARG A 224 14.44 -7.15 -6.67
N THR A 225 14.27 -6.20 -7.54
CA THR A 225 13.68 -4.89 -7.23
C THR A 225 12.44 -4.66 -8.07
N TRP A 226 11.44 -4.03 -7.49
CA TRP A 226 10.28 -3.55 -8.23
C TRP A 226 9.91 -2.13 -7.77
N VAL A 227 9.26 -1.39 -8.66
CA VAL A 227 8.80 -0.02 -8.44
C VAL A 227 7.41 0.12 -9.01
N THR A 228 6.49 0.70 -8.26
CA THR A 228 5.17 1.10 -8.76
C THR A 228 4.96 2.58 -8.50
N LEU A 229 4.62 3.31 -9.54
CA LEU A 229 4.34 4.75 -9.49
C LEU A 229 2.95 5.00 -10.06
N GLY A 230 2.16 5.80 -9.37
CA GLY A 230 0.83 6.18 -9.85
C GLY A 230 0.29 7.44 -9.20
N VAL A 231 -0.89 7.83 -9.63
CA VAL A 231 -1.62 8.97 -9.11
C VAL A 231 -3.11 8.68 -9.04
N LEU A 232 -3.71 8.99 -7.89
CA LEU A 232 -5.15 8.92 -7.69
C LEU A 232 -5.76 10.32 -7.71
N VAL A 233 -6.93 10.42 -8.29
CA VAL A 233 -7.76 11.63 -8.39
C VAL A 233 -9.05 11.41 -7.64
N GLY A 234 -9.40 12.34 -6.73
CA GLY A 234 -10.65 12.32 -5.99
C GLY A 234 -11.83 12.65 -6.88
N LEU A 235 -12.87 11.84 -6.85
CA LEU A 235 -14.11 11.99 -7.63
C LEU A 235 -15.22 12.65 -6.83
N THR A 236 -15.20 12.54 -5.50
CA THR A 236 -16.23 13.11 -4.64
C THR A 236 -15.96 14.59 -4.35
N PRO A 237 -17.02 15.38 -4.07
CA PRO A 237 -16.85 16.74 -3.58
C PRO A 237 -15.94 16.75 -2.37
N LEU A 238 -14.95 17.62 -2.43
CA LEU A 238 -13.89 17.64 -1.43
C LEU A 238 -14.41 18.23 -0.12
N PHE A 239 -14.41 17.45 0.94
CA PHE A 239 -14.36 18.02 2.27
C PHE A 239 -13.04 18.80 2.43
N PRO A 240 -12.98 19.78 3.34
CA PRO A 240 -11.81 20.64 3.49
C PRO A 240 -10.47 19.90 3.58
N GLU A 241 -10.46 18.66 4.04
CA GLU A 241 -9.26 17.85 4.28
C GLU A 241 -9.01 16.72 3.26
N THR A 242 -9.94 16.51 2.32
CA THR A 242 -9.81 15.42 1.33
C THR A 242 -8.82 15.82 0.25
N PRO A 243 -7.81 15.00 -0.05
CA PRO A 243 -6.89 15.28 -1.13
C PRO A 243 -7.61 15.17 -2.47
N GLN A 244 -7.26 16.03 -3.41
CA GLN A 244 -7.73 15.93 -4.79
C GLN A 244 -6.81 15.04 -5.62
N PHE A 245 -5.51 15.09 -5.34
CA PHE A 245 -4.49 14.27 -5.98
C PHE A 245 -3.65 13.56 -4.92
N MET A 246 -3.41 12.29 -5.13
CA MET A 246 -2.55 11.47 -4.29
C MET A 246 -1.52 10.73 -5.16
N PRO A 247 -0.40 11.37 -5.53
CA PRO A 247 0.71 10.68 -6.13
C PRO A 247 1.34 9.75 -5.10
N ARG A 248 1.69 8.54 -5.54
CA ARG A 248 2.32 7.52 -4.71
C ARG A 248 3.41 6.79 -5.47
N LEU A 249 4.50 6.54 -4.80
CA LEU A 249 5.61 5.71 -5.24
C LEU A 249 5.78 4.59 -4.22
N ILE A 250 5.80 3.37 -4.70
CA ILE A 250 6.20 2.19 -3.91
C ILE A 250 7.42 1.60 -4.57
N TRP A 251 8.42 1.22 -3.80
CA TRP A 251 9.55 0.45 -4.30
C TRP A 251 9.99 -0.55 -3.25
N ALA A 252 10.50 -1.68 -3.69
CA ALA A 252 10.95 -2.72 -2.82
C ALA A 252 12.15 -3.48 -3.37
N VAL A 253 12.86 -4.12 -2.46
CA VAL A 253 13.99 -5.01 -2.73
C VAL A 253 13.81 -6.29 -1.96
N VAL A 254 13.90 -7.43 -2.63
CA VAL A 254 13.96 -8.75 -2.00
C VAL A 254 15.41 -9.05 -1.63
N LEU A 255 15.63 -9.46 -0.38
CA LEU A 255 16.94 -9.76 0.20
C LEU A 255 17.28 -11.24 0.08
#